data_c004ea89785202d8a6ef063008a1111d
#
_entry.id   c004ea89785202d8a6ef063008a1111d
#
_cell.length_a   1.000
_cell.length_b   1.000
_cell.length_c   1.000
_cell.angle_alpha   90.00
_cell.angle_beta   90.00
_cell.angle_gamma   90.00
#
_symmetry.space_group_name_H-M   'P 1'
#
loop_
_entity.id
_entity.type
_entity.pdbx_description
1 polymer ?
#
loop_
_entity_poly.entity_id
_entity_poly.type
_entity_poly.pdbx_seq_one_letter_code
_entity_poly.pdbx_strand_id
1 'polypeptide(L)'
;MNIQELKLKSSEQLITQAEELGIENASTLRKQEILFAILKKVAEKEEITGAGVLQLLQDGFGFLRAMESNYLPGPDDIYVSPSQIRKFGLRTGDTVEGPVRAPKEGERYFALLQVSKINFEEPEKARHKIAFDNLTPLYPDQQMVMEVETTKVEKKPDLTPRLIDLVSPIGKGQRSIIISPPKAGKTMILQSIANSIAKNYPKSYLMVLLIDERPEEVTDMQRTVKGEVISSTFDEPAQRHVAVAEMVIEKAKRLTEHKKDVVILLDSITRLGRAYNAVIPSSGKVLTGGVDANALQRPKRFFGAARNIEEGGSLTIISTALIDTGSRMDEVIFEEFKGTGNSETVLDRKIADKRIYPAIDITKSGTRREELLFDKNDLQKMNVLRRIIAPMGTMDAIEFISSKLKDTKNNAEFFNSMNKPA
;
A
#
# COMPACT_ATOMS: atom_id res chain seq x y z
N MET A 1 -21.81 -16.88 12.83
CA MET A 1 -21.44 -16.67 11.41
C MET A 1 -20.56 -15.43 11.26
N ASN A 2 -19.52 -15.45 10.36
CA ASN A 2 -18.64 -14.29 10.16
C ASN A 2 -19.08 -13.49 8.91
N ILE A 3 -19.28 -12.17 9.07
CA ILE A 3 -19.67 -11.27 7.97
C ILE A 3 -18.64 -11.30 6.81
N GLN A 4 -17.36 -11.43 7.14
CA GLN A 4 -16.30 -11.45 6.12
C GLN A 4 -16.35 -12.68 5.22
N GLU A 5 -16.71 -13.85 5.77
CA GLU A 5 -16.87 -15.06 4.96
C GLU A 5 -18.01 -14.93 3.94
N LEU A 6 -19.09 -14.27 4.33
CA LEU A 6 -20.19 -13.96 3.40
C LEU A 6 -19.75 -12.99 2.29
N LYS A 7 -18.94 -11.99 2.60
CA LYS A 7 -18.45 -11.00 1.63
C LYS A 7 -17.54 -11.59 0.55
N LEU A 8 -16.86 -12.69 0.85
CA LEU A 8 -16.00 -13.41 -0.11
C LEU A 8 -16.79 -14.23 -1.14
N LYS A 9 -18.10 -14.48 -0.90
CA LYS A 9 -18.94 -15.25 -1.82
C LYS A 9 -19.23 -14.48 -3.11
N SER A 10 -19.37 -15.23 -4.22
CA SER A 10 -19.82 -14.67 -5.50
C SER A 10 -21.28 -14.19 -5.42
N SER A 11 -21.70 -13.31 -6.33
CA SER A 11 -23.09 -12.87 -6.38
C SER A 11 -24.07 -14.02 -6.55
N GLU A 12 -23.73 -15.03 -7.36
CA GLU A 12 -24.56 -16.22 -7.55
C GLU A 12 -24.73 -17.02 -6.26
N GLN A 13 -23.64 -17.26 -5.52
CA GLN A 13 -23.67 -17.95 -4.23
C GLN A 13 -24.49 -17.21 -3.18
N LEU A 14 -24.46 -15.86 -3.19
CA LEU A 14 -25.24 -15.04 -2.28
C LEU A 14 -26.73 -15.08 -2.63
N ILE A 15 -27.09 -15.04 -3.92
CA ILE A 15 -28.48 -15.17 -4.37
C ILE A 15 -29.06 -16.52 -3.94
N THR A 16 -28.35 -17.62 -4.21
CA THR A 16 -28.77 -18.97 -3.80
C THR A 16 -28.99 -19.05 -2.29
N GLN A 17 -28.05 -18.53 -1.50
CA GLN A 17 -28.16 -18.50 -0.03
C GLN A 17 -29.32 -17.62 0.45
N ALA A 18 -29.59 -16.51 -0.21
CA ALA A 18 -30.69 -15.62 0.12
C ALA A 18 -32.06 -16.29 -0.15
N GLU A 19 -32.17 -17.02 -1.26
CA GLU A 19 -33.35 -17.79 -1.62
C GLU A 19 -33.61 -18.95 -0.61
N GLU A 20 -32.56 -19.68 -0.20
CA GLU A 20 -32.63 -20.70 0.86
C GLU A 20 -33.13 -20.14 2.21
N LEU A 21 -32.79 -18.88 2.49
CA LEU A 21 -33.25 -18.16 3.70
C LEU A 21 -34.62 -17.51 3.55
N GLY A 22 -35.30 -17.70 2.40
CA GLY A 22 -36.63 -17.18 2.11
C GLY A 22 -36.66 -15.65 1.87
N ILE A 23 -35.59 -15.10 1.31
CA ILE A 23 -35.53 -13.69 0.92
C ILE A 23 -36.08 -13.58 -0.52
N GLU A 24 -37.23 -12.93 -0.68
CA GLU A 24 -37.87 -12.75 -1.96
C GLU A 24 -37.09 -11.73 -2.83
N ASN A 25 -37.10 -11.93 -4.15
CA ASN A 25 -36.50 -11.06 -5.15
C ASN A 25 -34.98 -10.80 -4.97
N ALA A 26 -34.23 -11.72 -4.38
CA ALA A 26 -32.78 -11.58 -4.14
C ALA A 26 -31.99 -11.26 -5.42
N SER A 27 -32.40 -11.79 -6.57
CA SER A 27 -31.75 -11.56 -7.87
C SER A 27 -31.83 -10.13 -8.39
N THR A 28 -32.77 -9.32 -7.89
CA THR A 28 -32.94 -7.90 -8.30
C THR A 28 -32.17 -6.93 -7.41
N LEU A 29 -31.65 -7.40 -6.27
CA LEU A 29 -30.93 -6.60 -5.31
C LEU A 29 -29.44 -6.47 -5.67
N ARG A 30 -28.81 -5.36 -5.28
CA ARG A 30 -27.35 -5.20 -5.38
C ARG A 30 -26.66 -6.13 -4.39
N LYS A 31 -25.43 -6.55 -4.70
CA LYS A 31 -24.64 -7.46 -3.85
C LYS A 31 -24.64 -7.05 -2.36
N GLN A 32 -24.50 -5.78 -2.06
CA GLN A 32 -24.52 -5.24 -0.69
C GLN A 32 -25.91 -5.36 -0.03
N GLU A 33 -26.98 -5.19 -0.78
CA GLU A 33 -28.35 -5.31 -0.28
C GLU A 33 -28.70 -6.77 0.01
N ILE A 34 -28.24 -7.70 -0.82
CA ILE A 34 -28.37 -9.14 -0.59
C ILE A 34 -27.65 -9.55 0.69
N LEU A 35 -26.39 -9.11 0.84
CA LEU A 35 -25.58 -9.35 2.05
C LEU A 35 -26.29 -8.85 3.31
N PHE A 36 -26.82 -7.64 3.27
CA PHE A 36 -27.54 -7.06 4.40
C PHE A 36 -28.80 -7.85 4.74
N ALA A 37 -29.59 -8.28 3.74
CA ALA A 37 -30.78 -9.08 3.95
C ALA A 37 -30.46 -10.45 4.53
N ILE A 38 -29.41 -11.14 4.04
CA ILE A 38 -28.93 -12.42 4.59
C ILE A 38 -28.51 -12.24 6.06
N LEU A 39 -27.69 -11.23 6.35
CA LEU A 39 -27.19 -10.97 7.69
C LEU A 39 -28.32 -10.67 8.68
N LYS A 40 -29.34 -9.93 8.26
CA LYS A 40 -30.51 -9.64 9.07
C LYS A 40 -31.28 -10.92 9.45
N LYS A 41 -31.45 -11.84 8.50
CA LYS A 41 -32.11 -13.13 8.72
C LYS A 41 -31.30 -14.07 9.59
N VAL A 42 -29.98 -14.13 9.40
CA VAL A 42 -29.08 -14.97 10.18
C VAL A 42 -28.96 -14.46 11.62
N ALA A 43 -28.92 -13.13 11.82
CA ALA A 43 -28.86 -12.52 13.14
C ALA A 43 -30.07 -12.85 14.06
N GLU A 44 -31.18 -13.29 13.48
CA GLU A 44 -32.35 -13.77 14.26
C GLU A 44 -32.09 -15.13 14.92
N LYS A 45 -31.14 -15.92 14.41
CA LYS A 45 -30.91 -17.31 14.84
C LYS A 45 -29.52 -17.57 15.40
N GLU A 46 -28.51 -16.82 14.98
CA GLU A 46 -27.11 -17.05 15.33
C GLU A 46 -26.40 -15.76 15.71
N GLU A 47 -25.39 -15.87 16.57
CA GLU A 47 -24.49 -14.76 16.85
C GLU A 47 -23.60 -14.46 15.63
N ILE A 48 -23.61 -13.20 15.19
CA ILE A 48 -22.81 -12.74 14.07
C ILE A 48 -21.60 -11.97 14.59
N THR A 49 -20.42 -12.28 14.06
CA THR A 49 -19.21 -11.49 14.28
C THR A 49 -18.92 -10.63 13.07
N GLY A 50 -18.57 -9.37 13.32
CA GLY A 50 -18.18 -8.41 12.29
C GLY A 50 -16.81 -7.83 12.59
N ALA A 51 -16.12 -7.40 11.53
CA ALA A 51 -14.86 -6.68 11.61
C ALA A 51 -14.81 -5.58 10.57
N GLY A 52 -14.02 -4.55 10.85
CA GLY A 52 -13.78 -3.45 9.93
C GLY A 52 -12.81 -2.44 10.49
N VAL A 53 -12.48 -1.45 9.69
CA VAL A 53 -11.60 -0.35 10.07
C VAL A 53 -12.44 0.81 10.57
N LEU A 54 -12.17 1.26 11.80
CA LEU A 54 -12.95 2.31 12.44
C LEU A 54 -12.70 3.66 11.77
N GLN A 55 -13.76 4.34 11.40
CA GLN A 55 -13.79 5.76 11.10
C GLN A 55 -14.60 6.49 12.16
N LEU A 56 -13.97 7.38 12.91
CA LEU A 56 -14.63 8.27 13.86
C LEU A 56 -15.30 9.43 13.14
N LEU A 57 -16.50 9.79 13.60
CA LEU A 57 -17.23 10.98 13.15
C LEU A 57 -17.20 12.07 14.23
N GLN A 58 -17.55 13.30 13.83
CA GLN A 58 -17.46 14.49 14.70
C GLN A 58 -18.33 14.36 15.96
N ASP A 59 -19.44 13.63 15.89
CA ASP A 59 -20.36 13.43 17.01
C ASP A 59 -19.88 12.39 18.05
N GLY A 60 -18.63 11.89 17.89
CA GLY A 60 -18.00 10.98 18.84
C GLY A 60 -18.40 9.52 18.73
N PHE A 61 -19.24 9.14 17.78
CA PHE A 61 -19.47 7.75 17.37
C PHE A 61 -18.67 7.41 16.13
N GLY A 62 -18.66 6.14 15.71
CA GLY A 62 -17.94 5.73 14.51
C GLY A 62 -18.60 4.59 13.77
N PHE A 63 -18.02 4.25 12.63
CA PHE A 63 -18.41 3.09 11.83
C PHE A 63 -17.18 2.24 11.50
N LEU A 64 -17.37 0.92 11.55
CA LEU A 64 -16.38 -0.01 10.98
C LEU A 64 -16.62 -0.10 9.48
N ARG A 65 -15.65 0.37 8.71
CA ARG A 65 -15.67 0.39 7.24
C ARG A 65 -15.09 -0.91 6.70
N ALA A 66 -15.71 -1.42 5.65
CA ALA A 66 -15.27 -2.63 5.00
C ALA A 66 -14.15 -2.38 3.98
N MET A 67 -13.19 -3.31 3.89
CA MET A 67 -12.12 -3.28 2.89
C MET A 67 -12.69 -3.39 1.46
N GLU A 68 -13.71 -4.22 1.29
CA GLU A 68 -14.38 -4.47 0.00
C GLU A 68 -15.05 -3.21 -0.57
N SER A 69 -15.36 -2.25 0.30
CA SER A 69 -15.87 -0.91 -0.07
C SER A 69 -14.76 0.15 -0.11
N ASN A 70 -13.48 -0.26 -0.13
CA ASN A 70 -12.32 0.65 -0.07
C ASN A 70 -12.39 1.63 1.12
N TYR A 71 -12.95 1.17 2.25
CA TYR A 71 -13.19 1.97 3.47
C TYR A 71 -14.14 3.16 3.30
N LEU A 72 -14.87 3.22 2.20
CA LEU A 72 -15.89 4.24 1.97
C LEU A 72 -17.20 3.87 2.68
N PRO A 73 -18.05 4.86 3.03
CA PRO A 73 -19.35 4.61 3.61
C PRO A 73 -20.22 3.66 2.79
N GLY A 74 -20.79 2.66 3.46
CA GLY A 74 -21.67 1.66 2.84
C GLY A 74 -22.83 1.24 3.74
N PRO A 75 -23.84 0.56 3.19
CA PRO A 75 -25.00 0.10 3.96
C PRO A 75 -24.65 -1.04 4.93
N ASP A 76 -23.54 -1.71 4.73
CA ASP A 76 -23.02 -2.82 5.54
C ASP A 76 -22.04 -2.38 6.63
N ASP A 77 -21.92 -1.06 6.86
CA ASP A 77 -21.12 -0.51 7.94
C ASP A 77 -21.67 -0.90 9.32
N ILE A 78 -20.77 -1.06 10.28
CA ILE A 78 -21.13 -1.44 11.64
C ILE A 78 -20.96 -0.23 12.55
N TYR A 79 -22.03 0.17 13.21
CA TYR A 79 -22.03 1.28 14.15
C TYR A 79 -21.25 0.92 15.43
N VAL A 80 -20.40 1.85 15.89
CA VAL A 80 -19.64 1.77 17.14
C VAL A 80 -20.04 2.93 18.05
N SER A 81 -20.47 2.60 19.26
CA SER A 81 -20.97 3.61 20.20
C SER A 81 -19.84 4.46 20.82
N PRO A 82 -20.14 5.71 21.23
CA PRO A 82 -19.17 6.56 21.92
C PRO A 82 -18.62 5.94 23.22
N SER A 83 -19.43 5.13 23.90
CA SER A 83 -19.02 4.43 25.13
C SER A 83 -17.91 3.41 24.86
N GLN A 84 -18.03 2.61 23.79
CA GLN A 84 -17.00 1.66 23.39
C GLN A 84 -15.72 2.36 22.92
N ILE A 85 -15.87 3.43 22.14
CA ILE A 85 -14.75 4.24 21.67
C ILE A 85 -13.95 4.77 22.85
N ARG A 86 -14.60 5.37 23.83
CA ARG A 86 -13.93 5.88 25.04
C ARG A 86 -13.35 4.78 25.93
N LYS A 87 -14.08 3.67 26.12
CA LYS A 87 -13.65 2.55 26.97
C LYS A 87 -12.33 1.95 26.49
N PHE A 88 -12.16 1.79 25.19
CA PHE A 88 -10.98 1.16 24.58
C PHE A 88 -9.98 2.15 23.97
N GLY A 89 -10.27 3.46 24.02
CA GLY A 89 -9.43 4.49 23.41
C GLY A 89 -9.26 4.31 21.90
N LEU A 90 -10.35 3.90 21.22
CA LEU A 90 -10.33 3.62 19.78
C LEU A 90 -10.14 4.90 18.97
N ARG A 91 -9.41 4.79 17.88
CA ARG A 91 -9.13 5.90 16.95
C ARG A 91 -9.41 5.49 15.51
N THR A 92 -9.58 6.47 14.64
CA THR A 92 -9.67 6.19 13.20
C THR A 92 -8.47 5.37 12.74
N GLY A 93 -8.73 4.34 11.93
CA GLY A 93 -7.73 3.40 11.45
C GLY A 93 -7.59 2.13 12.28
N ASP A 94 -8.12 2.07 13.53
CA ASP A 94 -8.12 0.82 14.30
C ASP A 94 -8.98 -0.24 13.60
N THR A 95 -8.43 -1.42 13.39
CA THR A 95 -9.19 -2.59 12.94
C THR A 95 -9.85 -3.23 14.16
N VAL A 96 -11.17 -3.25 14.18
CA VAL A 96 -11.95 -3.74 15.31
C VAL A 96 -12.78 -4.94 14.89
N GLU A 97 -12.82 -5.97 15.73
CA GLU A 97 -13.60 -7.20 15.55
C GLU A 97 -14.43 -7.48 16.81
N GLY A 98 -15.65 -7.96 16.60
CA GLY A 98 -16.50 -8.39 17.70
C GLY A 98 -17.90 -8.81 17.27
N PRO A 99 -18.72 -9.33 18.23
CA PRO A 99 -20.11 -9.67 18.00
C PRO A 99 -20.93 -8.42 17.66
N VAL A 100 -21.82 -8.58 16.70
CA VAL A 100 -22.72 -7.52 16.23
C VAL A 100 -24.17 -7.94 16.34
N ARG A 101 -25.06 -6.97 16.52
CA ARG A 101 -26.51 -7.19 16.46
C ARG A 101 -27.12 -6.59 15.20
N ALA A 102 -28.20 -7.18 14.76
CA ALA A 102 -29.02 -6.62 13.70
C ALA A 102 -29.61 -5.23 14.08
N PRO A 103 -29.91 -4.39 13.08
CA PRO A 103 -30.63 -3.14 13.29
C PRO A 103 -31.99 -3.37 13.97
N LYS A 104 -32.30 -2.55 14.97
CA LYS A 104 -33.66 -2.46 15.55
C LYS A 104 -34.58 -1.67 14.63
N GLU A 105 -35.87 -1.64 14.97
CA GLU A 105 -36.82 -0.82 14.28
C GLU A 105 -36.40 0.66 14.29
N GLY A 106 -36.30 1.28 13.11
CA GLY A 106 -35.78 2.65 12.94
C GLY A 106 -34.24 2.79 12.79
N GLU A 107 -33.48 1.74 13.05
CA GLU A 107 -32.02 1.74 12.82
C GLU A 107 -31.68 1.26 11.40
N ARG A 108 -30.58 1.78 10.83
CA ARG A 108 -30.13 1.40 9.47
C ARG A 108 -28.93 0.46 9.48
N TYR A 109 -28.13 0.47 10.54
CA TYR A 109 -26.84 -0.21 10.58
C TYR A 109 -26.80 -1.31 11.63
N PHE A 110 -26.01 -2.33 11.38
CA PHE A 110 -25.59 -3.26 12.44
C PHE A 110 -24.85 -2.49 13.53
N ALA A 111 -24.94 -2.96 14.77
CA ALA A 111 -24.25 -2.31 15.90
C ALA A 111 -23.30 -3.29 16.57
N LEU A 112 -22.07 -2.86 16.84
CA LEU A 112 -21.09 -3.61 17.60
C LEU A 112 -21.57 -3.75 19.06
N LEU A 113 -21.67 -5.00 19.54
CA LEU A 113 -22.07 -5.30 20.91
C LEU A 113 -20.88 -5.22 21.86
N GLN A 114 -19.76 -5.80 21.45
CA GLN A 114 -18.54 -5.88 22.26
C GLN A 114 -17.32 -5.84 21.34
N VAL A 115 -16.22 -5.27 21.84
CA VAL A 115 -14.92 -5.33 21.18
C VAL A 115 -14.21 -6.60 21.64
N SER A 116 -13.94 -7.51 20.70
CA SER A 116 -13.21 -8.76 20.95
C SER A 116 -11.73 -8.65 20.59
N LYS A 117 -11.41 -7.92 19.50
CA LYS A 117 -10.02 -7.66 19.08
C LYS A 117 -9.86 -6.23 18.59
N ILE A 118 -8.66 -5.69 18.78
CA ILE A 118 -8.20 -4.41 18.23
C ILE A 118 -6.86 -4.66 17.53
N ASN A 119 -6.78 -4.35 16.25
CA ASN A 119 -5.59 -4.55 15.42
C ASN A 119 -5.02 -5.99 15.52
N PHE A 120 -5.94 -6.97 15.53
CA PHE A 120 -5.69 -8.43 15.63
C PHE A 120 -5.18 -8.91 16.98
N GLU A 121 -5.21 -8.06 18.02
CA GLU A 121 -4.78 -8.37 19.39
C GLU A 121 -5.94 -8.21 20.38
N GLU A 122 -5.77 -8.79 21.56
CA GLU A 122 -6.72 -8.62 22.66
C GLU A 122 -6.80 -7.15 23.11
N PRO A 123 -7.99 -6.63 23.49
CA PRO A 123 -8.17 -5.21 23.82
C PRO A 123 -7.28 -4.71 24.98
N GLU A 124 -6.93 -5.58 25.93
CA GLU A 124 -6.05 -5.26 27.05
C GLU A 124 -4.66 -4.86 26.61
N LYS A 125 -4.11 -5.55 25.60
CA LYS A 125 -2.79 -5.25 25.02
C LYS A 125 -2.78 -3.93 24.28
N ALA A 126 -3.92 -3.54 23.68
CA ALA A 126 -4.06 -2.31 22.94
C ALA A 126 -4.03 -1.03 23.81
N ARG A 127 -4.25 -1.14 25.14
CA ARG A 127 -4.30 0.03 26.05
C ARG A 127 -2.94 0.68 26.31
N HIS A 128 -1.84 -0.05 26.20
CA HIS A 128 -0.49 0.41 26.56
C HIS A 128 0.35 0.81 25.34
N LYS A 129 -0.26 1.00 24.17
CA LYS A 129 0.45 1.40 22.96
C LYS A 129 0.86 2.87 23.00
N ILE A 130 2.04 3.15 22.46
CA ILE A 130 2.52 4.50 22.22
C ILE A 130 1.89 5.03 20.93
N ALA A 131 1.37 6.25 20.95
CA ALA A 131 0.81 6.88 19.75
C ALA A 131 1.90 7.06 18.69
N PHE A 132 1.55 6.88 17.41
CA PHE A 132 2.47 6.90 16.28
C PHE A 132 3.36 8.15 16.25
N ASP A 133 2.80 9.31 16.58
CA ASP A 133 3.53 10.59 16.57
C ASP A 133 4.56 10.71 17.70
N ASN A 134 4.45 9.87 18.73
CA ASN A 134 5.37 9.82 19.87
C ASN A 134 6.43 8.70 19.74
N LEU A 135 6.36 7.88 18.68
CA LEU A 135 7.33 6.83 18.43
C LEU A 135 8.65 7.43 17.91
N THR A 136 9.78 6.87 18.34
CA THR A 136 11.13 7.34 17.97
C THR A 136 11.50 6.89 16.54
N PRO A 137 11.65 7.82 15.59
CA PRO A 137 11.98 7.45 14.21
C PRO A 137 13.48 7.14 14.06
N LEU A 138 13.79 6.03 13.38
CA LEU A 138 15.14 5.63 12.99
C LEU A 138 15.31 5.64 11.46
N TYR A 139 16.57 5.67 11.02
CA TYR A 139 16.89 5.32 9.64
C TYR A 139 16.58 3.86 9.37
N PRO A 140 16.19 3.51 8.12
CA PRO A 140 16.15 2.11 7.71
C PRO A 140 17.52 1.45 7.88
N ASP A 141 17.60 0.40 8.69
CA ASP A 141 18.79 -0.36 9.01
C ASP A 141 18.66 -1.87 8.76
N GLN A 142 17.46 -2.29 8.36
CA GLN A 142 17.15 -3.66 7.99
C GLN A 142 16.68 -3.70 6.54
N GLN A 143 17.49 -4.29 5.67
CA GLN A 143 17.10 -4.46 4.27
C GLN A 143 15.89 -5.38 4.14
N MET A 144 14.93 -4.97 3.34
CA MET A 144 13.87 -5.82 2.82
C MET A 144 14.35 -6.41 1.49
N VAL A 145 14.87 -7.62 1.52
CA VAL A 145 15.38 -8.31 0.33
C VAL A 145 14.22 -8.62 -0.60
N MET A 146 14.28 -8.10 -1.82
CA MET A 146 13.27 -8.32 -2.86
C MET A 146 13.55 -9.58 -3.66
N GLU A 147 14.81 -10.01 -3.77
CA GLU A 147 15.17 -11.25 -4.43
C GLU A 147 14.40 -12.43 -3.83
N VAL A 148 13.80 -13.21 -4.72
CA VAL A 148 12.99 -14.37 -4.36
C VAL A 148 13.73 -15.64 -4.78
N GLU A 149 13.93 -16.57 -3.85
CA GLU A 149 14.47 -17.88 -4.19
C GLU A 149 13.56 -18.60 -5.17
N THR A 150 14.07 -18.86 -6.38
CA THR A 150 13.36 -19.62 -7.40
C THR A 150 13.86 -21.06 -7.40
N THR A 151 12.96 -22.00 -7.07
CA THR A 151 13.24 -23.44 -7.12
C THR A 151 13.16 -24.02 -8.54
N LYS A 152 12.64 -23.26 -9.49
CA LYS A 152 12.51 -23.66 -10.91
C LYS A 152 13.28 -22.70 -11.79
N VAL A 153 14.02 -23.23 -12.74
CA VAL A 153 14.66 -22.45 -13.81
C VAL A 153 13.52 -21.95 -14.72
N GLU A 154 13.13 -20.70 -14.52
CA GLU A 154 12.17 -20.05 -15.41
C GLU A 154 12.87 -19.67 -16.73
N LYS A 155 12.18 -19.87 -17.85
CA LYS A 155 12.74 -19.53 -19.19
C LYS A 155 13.05 -18.02 -19.33
N LYS A 156 12.36 -17.16 -18.53
CA LYS A 156 12.62 -15.72 -18.47
C LYS A 156 12.41 -15.28 -17.00
N PRO A 157 13.45 -15.29 -16.17
CA PRO A 157 13.35 -14.85 -14.79
C PRO A 157 13.07 -13.34 -14.74
N ASP A 158 12.22 -12.92 -13.81
CA ASP A 158 12.05 -11.50 -13.49
C ASP A 158 13.30 -11.01 -12.74
N LEU A 159 14.06 -10.14 -13.38
CA LEU A 159 15.27 -9.56 -12.80
C LEU A 159 14.98 -8.32 -11.93
N THR A 160 13.73 -7.84 -11.90
CA THR A 160 13.33 -6.64 -11.16
C THR A 160 13.70 -6.69 -9.68
N PRO A 161 13.37 -7.78 -8.93
CA PRO A 161 13.72 -7.87 -7.50
C PRO A 161 15.22 -7.79 -7.25
N ARG A 162 16.00 -8.53 -8.04
CA ARG A 162 17.45 -8.57 -7.94
C ARG A 162 18.10 -7.21 -8.21
N LEU A 163 17.63 -6.53 -9.25
CA LEU A 163 18.10 -5.19 -9.61
C LEU A 163 17.79 -4.16 -8.54
N ILE A 164 16.58 -4.18 -7.96
CA ILE A 164 16.21 -3.27 -6.88
C ILE A 164 17.14 -3.47 -5.67
N ASP A 165 17.37 -4.71 -5.27
CA ASP A 165 18.27 -5.01 -4.14
C ASP A 165 19.71 -4.49 -4.36
N LEU A 166 20.18 -4.49 -5.61
CA LEU A 166 21.53 -4.00 -5.94
C LEU A 166 21.57 -2.48 -6.05
N VAL A 167 20.59 -1.86 -6.74
CA VAL A 167 20.71 -0.48 -7.22
C VAL A 167 20.05 0.51 -6.27
N SER A 168 18.89 0.17 -5.76
CA SER A 168 18.07 0.99 -4.87
C SER A 168 17.48 0.14 -3.73
N PRO A 169 18.32 -0.44 -2.86
CA PRO A 169 17.87 -1.34 -1.80
C PRO A 169 16.82 -0.65 -0.93
N ILE A 170 15.81 -1.41 -0.55
CA ILE A 170 14.70 -0.95 0.27
C ILE A 170 14.87 -1.50 1.67
N GLY A 171 14.84 -0.63 2.68
CA GLY A 171 14.85 -1.02 4.08
C GLY A 171 13.48 -0.86 4.74
N LYS A 172 13.28 -1.52 5.88
CA LYS A 172 12.11 -1.30 6.72
C LYS A 172 12.03 0.17 7.15
N GLY A 173 10.89 0.81 6.92
CA GLY A 173 10.73 2.24 7.17
C GLY A 173 11.18 3.16 6.03
N GLN A 174 11.50 2.61 4.85
CA GLN A 174 11.94 3.38 3.69
C GLN A 174 10.84 4.28 3.13
N ARG A 175 11.23 5.49 2.71
CA ARG A 175 10.42 6.38 1.85
C ARG A 175 10.96 6.29 0.44
N SER A 176 10.44 5.35 -0.35
CA SER A 176 10.96 5.09 -1.69
C SER A 176 10.05 5.70 -2.76
N ILE A 177 10.65 6.32 -3.76
CA ILE A 177 9.95 6.86 -4.94
C ILE A 177 10.42 6.12 -6.18
N ILE A 178 9.46 5.56 -6.92
CA ILE A 178 9.67 5.02 -8.26
C ILE A 178 9.31 6.12 -9.26
N ILE A 179 10.30 6.73 -9.86
CA ILE A 179 10.16 7.82 -10.81
C ILE A 179 9.91 7.24 -12.19
N SER A 180 8.72 7.47 -12.73
CA SER A 180 8.29 6.80 -13.96
C SER A 180 7.75 7.76 -15.01
N PRO A 181 8.37 7.82 -16.20
CA PRO A 181 7.69 8.37 -17.35
C PRO A 181 6.56 7.45 -17.82
N PRO A 182 5.59 7.93 -18.61
CA PRO A 182 4.52 7.11 -19.17
C PRO A 182 5.06 5.91 -19.96
N LYS A 183 4.41 4.74 -19.78
CA LYS A 183 4.73 3.48 -20.51
C LYS A 183 6.11 2.88 -20.21
N ALA A 184 6.72 3.19 -19.06
CA ALA A 184 8.02 2.63 -18.66
C ALA A 184 7.94 1.33 -17.83
N GLY A 185 6.74 0.75 -17.65
CA GLY A 185 6.58 -0.51 -16.90
C GLY A 185 6.34 -0.34 -15.40
N LYS A 186 5.85 0.83 -14.97
CA LYS A 186 5.53 1.17 -13.58
C LYS A 186 4.77 0.06 -12.82
N THR A 187 3.65 -0.39 -13.37
CA THR A 187 2.76 -1.37 -12.76
C THR A 187 3.45 -2.73 -12.58
N MET A 188 4.25 -3.16 -13.56
CA MET A 188 5.01 -4.42 -13.48
C MET A 188 6.02 -4.41 -12.33
N ILE A 189 6.70 -3.27 -12.12
CA ILE A 189 7.67 -3.13 -11.01
C ILE A 189 6.95 -3.18 -9.67
N LEU A 190 5.81 -2.50 -9.51
CA LEU A 190 5.02 -2.56 -8.29
C LEU A 190 4.51 -3.96 -7.99
N GLN A 191 4.03 -4.69 -9.00
CA GLN A 191 3.61 -6.08 -8.86
C GLN A 191 4.77 -6.98 -8.44
N SER A 192 5.93 -6.80 -9.04
CA SER A 192 7.14 -7.55 -8.70
C SER A 192 7.56 -7.30 -7.24
N ILE A 193 7.59 -6.03 -6.80
CA ILE A 193 7.87 -5.65 -5.41
C ILE A 193 6.83 -6.26 -4.46
N ALA A 194 5.53 -6.13 -4.78
CA ALA A 194 4.44 -6.66 -3.96
C ALA A 194 4.56 -8.18 -3.77
N ASN A 195 4.84 -8.91 -4.84
CA ASN A 195 5.00 -10.36 -4.81
C ASN A 195 6.24 -10.79 -4.01
N SER A 196 7.35 -10.05 -4.14
CA SER A 196 8.56 -10.26 -3.36
C SER A 196 8.30 -10.08 -1.86
N ILE A 197 7.63 -8.99 -1.48
CA ILE A 197 7.28 -8.72 -0.07
C ILE A 197 6.34 -9.79 0.47
N ALA A 198 5.29 -10.14 -0.26
CA ALA A 198 4.34 -11.17 0.16
C ALA A 198 4.98 -12.54 0.37
N LYS A 199 6.02 -12.88 -0.44
CA LYS A 199 6.72 -14.16 -0.35
C LYS A 199 7.80 -14.17 0.72
N ASN A 200 8.64 -13.13 0.79
CA ASN A 200 9.78 -13.07 1.68
C ASN A 200 9.39 -12.62 3.10
N TYR A 201 8.33 -11.80 3.23
CA TYR A 201 7.89 -11.20 4.49
C TYR A 201 6.41 -11.47 4.77
N PRO A 202 5.96 -12.72 4.92
CA PRO A 202 4.55 -13.07 5.09
C PRO A 202 3.92 -12.53 6.38
N LYS A 203 4.74 -12.05 7.34
CA LYS A 203 4.29 -11.41 8.58
C LYS A 203 4.10 -9.90 8.43
N SER A 204 4.65 -9.30 7.38
CA SER A 204 4.46 -7.87 7.10
C SER A 204 3.06 -7.61 6.55
N TYR A 205 2.47 -6.49 6.94
CA TYR A 205 1.15 -6.09 6.45
C TYR A 205 1.29 -5.29 5.16
N LEU A 206 0.99 -5.92 4.03
CA LEU A 206 1.11 -5.30 2.72
C LEU A 206 -0.22 -4.69 2.29
N MET A 207 -0.19 -3.40 1.98
CA MET A 207 -1.29 -2.61 1.45
C MET A 207 -0.89 -2.03 0.09
N VAL A 208 -1.75 -2.16 -0.91
CA VAL A 208 -1.59 -1.51 -2.22
C VAL A 208 -2.70 -0.48 -2.38
N LEU A 209 -2.32 0.78 -2.53
CA LEU A 209 -3.23 1.90 -2.68
C LEU A 209 -3.15 2.44 -4.10
N LEU A 210 -4.23 2.28 -4.86
CA LEU A 210 -4.35 2.72 -6.25
C LEU A 210 -5.27 3.95 -6.32
N ILE A 211 -4.71 5.09 -6.69
CA ILE A 211 -5.44 6.38 -6.76
C ILE A 211 -5.54 6.85 -8.20
N ASP A 212 -6.77 7.08 -8.67
CA ASP A 212 -7.07 7.56 -10.02
C ASP A 212 -6.49 6.63 -11.11
N GLU A 213 -6.45 5.30 -10.80
CA GLU A 213 -6.04 4.27 -11.75
C GLU A 213 -7.24 3.65 -12.48
N ARG A 214 -6.98 2.89 -13.54
CA ARG A 214 -8.02 2.27 -14.36
C ARG A 214 -8.58 1.02 -13.68
N PRO A 215 -9.91 0.75 -13.81
CA PRO A 215 -10.54 -0.44 -13.22
C PRO A 215 -9.87 -1.77 -13.60
N GLU A 216 -9.41 -1.89 -14.87
CA GLU A 216 -8.69 -3.09 -15.33
C GLU A 216 -7.33 -3.27 -14.65
N GLU A 217 -6.59 -2.18 -14.34
CA GLU A 217 -5.32 -2.23 -13.61
C GLU A 217 -5.56 -2.59 -12.14
N VAL A 218 -6.66 -2.12 -11.55
CA VAL A 218 -7.09 -2.51 -10.20
C VAL A 218 -7.38 -4.00 -10.14
N THR A 219 -8.16 -4.52 -11.08
CA THR A 219 -8.51 -5.94 -11.14
C THR A 219 -7.27 -6.83 -11.33
N ASP A 220 -6.34 -6.41 -12.17
CA ASP A 220 -5.08 -7.13 -12.39
C ASP A 220 -4.24 -7.17 -11.09
N MET A 221 -4.11 -6.05 -10.40
CA MET A 221 -3.41 -5.97 -9.11
C MET A 221 -4.07 -6.87 -8.05
N GLN A 222 -5.39 -6.87 -7.94
CA GLN A 222 -6.14 -7.73 -7.02
C GLN A 222 -5.94 -9.23 -7.28
N ARG A 223 -5.75 -9.62 -8.55
CA ARG A 223 -5.52 -11.02 -8.94
C ARG A 223 -4.09 -11.48 -8.75
N THR A 224 -3.14 -10.57 -8.89
CA THR A 224 -1.70 -10.90 -8.92
C THR A 224 -1.01 -10.72 -7.58
N VAL A 225 -1.52 -9.85 -6.69
CA VAL A 225 -0.88 -9.50 -5.42
C VAL A 225 -1.58 -10.15 -4.25
N LYS A 226 -0.81 -10.81 -3.38
CA LYS A 226 -1.28 -11.31 -2.08
C LYS A 226 -1.11 -10.22 -1.01
N GLY A 227 -2.07 -9.32 -0.94
CA GLY A 227 -2.08 -8.20 -0.01
C GLY A 227 -3.44 -7.53 -0.04
N GLU A 228 -3.59 -6.51 0.75
CA GLU A 228 -4.79 -5.69 0.78
C GLU A 228 -4.72 -4.66 -0.36
N VAL A 229 -5.58 -4.78 -1.36
CA VAL A 229 -5.64 -3.85 -2.49
C VAL A 229 -6.84 -2.93 -2.32
N ILE A 230 -6.55 -1.65 -2.12
CA ILE A 230 -7.51 -0.57 -1.93
C ILE A 230 -7.40 0.38 -3.11
N SER A 231 -8.52 0.80 -3.65
CA SER A 231 -8.52 1.63 -4.86
C SER A 231 -9.60 2.71 -4.83
N SER A 232 -9.32 3.77 -5.56
CA SER A 232 -10.30 4.74 -6.02
C SER A 232 -9.98 5.06 -7.47
N THR A 233 -10.86 4.63 -8.37
CA THR A 233 -10.64 4.64 -9.82
C THR A 233 -10.86 6.02 -10.42
N PHE A 234 -10.40 6.25 -11.65
CA PHE A 234 -10.38 7.56 -12.32
C PHE A 234 -11.79 8.17 -12.53
N ASP A 235 -12.83 7.36 -12.53
CA ASP A 235 -14.24 7.77 -12.65
C ASP A 235 -14.83 8.27 -11.33
N GLU A 236 -14.09 8.15 -10.21
CA GLU A 236 -14.55 8.64 -8.92
C GLU A 236 -14.08 10.09 -8.64
N PRO A 237 -14.82 10.86 -7.83
CA PRO A 237 -14.47 12.24 -7.50
C PRO A 237 -13.23 12.31 -6.59
N ALA A 238 -12.47 13.40 -6.68
CA ALA A 238 -11.25 13.62 -5.92
C ALA A 238 -11.42 13.48 -4.39
N GLN A 239 -12.59 13.83 -3.85
CA GLN A 239 -12.92 13.65 -2.43
C GLN A 239 -12.82 12.17 -2.00
N ARG A 240 -13.22 11.23 -2.87
CA ARG A 240 -13.08 9.79 -2.60
C ARG A 240 -11.62 9.36 -2.58
N HIS A 241 -10.80 9.83 -3.52
CA HIS A 241 -9.37 9.56 -3.54
C HIS A 241 -8.70 9.96 -2.22
N VAL A 242 -9.02 11.16 -1.74
CA VAL A 242 -8.52 11.69 -0.47
C VAL A 242 -9.01 10.85 0.72
N ALA A 243 -10.32 10.56 0.79
CA ALA A 243 -10.92 9.80 1.89
C ALA A 243 -10.31 8.39 2.01
N VAL A 244 -10.15 7.69 0.90
CA VAL A 244 -9.52 6.36 0.86
C VAL A 244 -8.07 6.42 1.33
N ALA A 245 -7.29 7.39 0.84
CA ALA A 245 -5.90 7.55 1.24
C ALA A 245 -5.75 7.87 2.74
N GLU A 246 -6.62 8.72 3.30
CA GLU A 246 -6.63 9.02 4.73
C GLU A 246 -6.96 7.79 5.58
N MET A 247 -7.90 6.96 5.18
CA MET A 247 -8.21 5.72 5.90
C MET A 247 -7.04 4.74 5.87
N VAL A 248 -6.38 4.59 4.71
CA VAL A 248 -5.22 3.70 4.55
C VAL A 248 -4.06 4.12 5.45
N ILE A 249 -3.69 5.40 5.46
CA ILE A 249 -2.56 5.87 6.27
C ILE A 249 -2.87 5.77 7.77
N GLU A 250 -4.09 6.07 8.20
CA GLU A 250 -4.46 5.94 9.61
C GLU A 250 -4.45 4.46 10.04
N LYS A 251 -4.95 3.54 9.23
CA LYS A 251 -4.83 2.10 9.47
C LYS A 251 -3.37 1.67 9.60
N ALA A 252 -2.53 2.09 8.66
CA ALA A 252 -1.11 1.76 8.68
C ALA A 252 -0.43 2.25 9.97
N LYS A 253 -0.69 3.48 10.40
CA LYS A 253 -0.18 4.01 11.68
C LYS A 253 -0.65 3.19 12.86
N ARG A 254 -1.95 2.80 12.93
CA ARG A 254 -2.47 1.97 14.04
C ARG A 254 -1.76 0.61 14.08
N LEU A 255 -1.57 -0.05 12.94
CA LEU A 255 -0.85 -1.34 12.89
C LEU A 255 0.62 -1.19 13.32
N THR A 256 1.27 -0.09 12.94
CA THR A 256 2.66 0.20 13.33
C THR A 256 2.78 0.43 14.84
N GLU A 257 1.80 1.09 15.49
CA GLU A 257 1.74 1.22 16.95
C GLU A 257 1.69 -0.14 17.68
N HIS A 258 1.20 -1.17 16.99
CA HIS A 258 1.20 -2.57 17.44
C HIS A 258 2.45 -3.34 17.00
N LYS A 259 3.56 -2.62 16.72
CA LYS A 259 4.87 -3.18 16.36
C LYS A 259 4.84 -4.07 15.12
N LYS A 260 3.89 -3.86 14.21
CA LYS A 260 3.85 -4.56 12.93
C LYS A 260 4.69 -3.83 11.89
N ASP A 261 5.33 -4.61 11.03
CA ASP A 261 5.95 -4.06 9.82
C ASP A 261 4.86 -3.87 8.76
N VAL A 262 4.62 -2.63 8.39
CA VAL A 262 3.58 -2.26 7.41
C VAL A 262 4.25 -1.72 6.16
N VAL A 263 3.80 -2.18 5.00
CA VAL A 263 4.28 -1.68 3.70
C VAL A 263 3.09 -1.16 2.90
N ILE A 264 3.18 0.09 2.44
CA ILE A 264 2.23 0.70 1.51
C ILE A 264 2.91 0.85 0.15
N LEU A 265 2.31 0.27 -0.88
CA LEU A 265 2.63 0.56 -2.27
C LEU A 265 1.58 1.54 -2.79
N LEU A 266 2.00 2.76 -3.15
CA LEU A 266 1.10 3.82 -3.61
C LEU A 266 1.28 4.09 -5.11
N ASP A 267 0.27 3.88 -5.89
CA ASP A 267 0.20 4.26 -7.28
C ASP A 267 -0.93 5.28 -7.50
N SER A 268 -0.68 6.58 -7.59
CA SER A 268 0.60 7.27 -7.52
C SER A 268 0.51 8.50 -6.59
N ILE A 269 1.64 8.94 -6.07
CA ILE A 269 1.72 10.18 -5.24
C ILE A 269 1.37 11.41 -6.07
N THR A 270 1.67 11.41 -7.38
CA THR A 270 1.32 12.51 -8.29
C THR A 270 -0.20 12.69 -8.37
N ARG A 271 -0.94 11.59 -8.55
CA ARG A 271 -2.40 11.62 -8.63
C ARG A 271 -3.03 11.94 -7.28
N LEU A 272 -2.46 11.43 -6.19
CA LEU A 272 -2.87 11.80 -4.84
C LEU A 272 -2.67 13.30 -4.60
N GLY A 273 -1.53 13.88 -5.02
CA GLY A 273 -1.28 15.31 -4.96
C GLY A 273 -2.30 16.13 -5.74
N ARG A 274 -2.66 15.70 -6.94
CA ARG A 274 -3.73 16.31 -7.75
C ARG A 274 -5.09 16.28 -7.04
N ALA A 275 -5.44 15.13 -6.44
CA ALA A 275 -6.69 14.97 -5.72
C ALA A 275 -6.79 15.92 -4.52
N TYR A 276 -5.72 16.05 -3.74
CA TYR A 276 -5.68 17.01 -2.64
C TYR A 276 -5.77 18.45 -3.14
N ASN A 277 -5.10 18.78 -4.25
CA ASN A 277 -5.20 20.12 -4.85
C ASN A 277 -6.61 20.48 -5.31
N ALA A 278 -7.38 19.48 -5.76
CA ALA A 278 -8.77 19.68 -6.17
C ALA A 278 -9.74 19.82 -4.98
N VAL A 279 -9.41 19.25 -3.81
CA VAL A 279 -10.32 19.17 -2.64
C VAL A 279 -10.07 20.28 -1.64
N ILE A 280 -8.83 20.78 -1.54
CA ILE A 280 -8.47 21.78 -0.53
C ILE A 280 -9.17 23.11 -0.82
N PRO A 281 -9.70 23.82 0.21
CA PRO A 281 -10.15 25.19 0.04
C PRO A 281 -9.02 26.08 -0.46
N SER A 282 -9.28 26.92 -1.45
CA SER A 282 -8.28 27.80 -2.03
C SER A 282 -7.66 28.71 -0.97
N SER A 283 -6.34 28.69 -0.87
CA SER A 283 -5.58 29.60 0.02
C SER A 283 -5.44 31.02 -0.55
N GLY A 284 -5.82 31.23 -1.82
CA GLY A 284 -5.56 32.46 -2.59
C GLY A 284 -4.11 32.59 -3.06
N LYS A 285 -3.22 31.64 -2.71
CA LYS A 285 -1.81 31.60 -3.14
C LYS A 285 -1.59 30.34 -4.00
N VAL A 286 -1.39 30.55 -5.28
CA VAL A 286 -1.16 29.47 -6.25
C VAL A 286 0.29 29.47 -6.68
N LEU A 287 0.95 28.32 -6.55
CA LEU A 287 2.30 28.06 -7.05
C LEU A 287 2.29 27.86 -8.57
N THR A 288 3.46 27.84 -9.16
CA THR A 288 3.65 27.46 -10.57
C THR A 288 2.97 26.12 -10.84
N GLY A 289 2.32 25.98 -12.00
CA GLY A 289 1.59 24.76 -12.37
C GLY A 289 0.18 24.64 -11.78
N GLY A 290 -0.35 25.67 -11.10
CA GLY A 290 -1.72 25.67 -10.58
C GLY A 290 -1.90 24.89 -9.29
N VAL A 291 -0.83 24.68 -8.53
CA VAL A 291 -0.86 24.01 -7.22
C VAL A 291 -1.12 25.03 -6.11
N ASP A 292 -2.16 24.83 -5.30
CA ASP A 292 -2.38 25.66 -4.10
C ASP A 292 -1.24 25.46 -3.09
N ALA A 293 -0.80 26.54 -2.46
CA ALA A 293 0.33 26.53 -1.53
C ALA A 293 0.18 25.52 -0.36
N ASN A 294 -1.06 25.18 0.01
CA ASN A 294 -1.36 24.26 1.10
C ASN A 294 -1.70 22.84 0.61
N ALA A 295 -1.87 22.63 -0.70
CA ALA A 295 -2.37 21.38 -1.26
C ALA A 295 -1.49 20.16 -0.94
N LEU A 296 -0.18 20.34 -0.95
CA LEU A 296 0.77 19.24 -0.79
C LEU A 296 1.14 18.93 0.66
N GLN A 297 0.65 19.70 1.66
CA GLN A 297 0.97 19.44 3.06
C GLN A 297 0.49 18.06 3.54
N ARG A 298 -0.76 17.69 3.25
CA ARG A 298 -1.32 16.40 3.64
C ARG A 298 -0.66 15.22 2.90
N PRO A 299 -0.51 15.24 1.57
CA PRO A 299 0.24 14.21 0.86
C PRO A 299 1.69 14.07 1.35
N LYS A 300 2.37 15.18 1.68
CA LYS A 300 3.71 15.12 2.30
C LYS A 300 3.69 14.45 3.67
N ARG A 301 2.68 14.72 4.50
CA ARG A 301 2.51 14.02 5.79
C ARG A 301 2.23 12.52 5.59
N PHE A 302 1.44 12.16 4.57
CA PHE A 302 1.21 10.78 4.18
C PHE A 302 2.55 10.09 3.88
N PHE A 303 3.30 10.59 2.92
CA PHE A 303 4.57 10.00 2.51
C PHE A 303 5.65 10.10 3.59
N GLY A 304 5.70 11.21 4.31
CA GLY A 304 6.61 11.45 5.43
C GLY A 304 6.32 10.61 6.68
N ALA A 305 5.19 9.92 6.76
CA ALA A 305 4.89 8.99 7.84
C ALA A 305 5.81 7.76 7.83
N ALA A 306 6.36 7.38 6.66
CA ALA A 306 7.26 6.25 6.56
C ALA A 306 8.51 6.43 7.43
N ARG A 307 8.74 5.47 8.33
CA ARG A 307 9.87 5.44 9.28
C ARG A 307 10.10 4.04 9.83
N ASN A 308 11.33 3.74 10.15
CA ASN A 308 11.68 2.66 11.05
C ASN A 308 11.55 3.15 12.50
N ILE A 309 11.25 2.28 13.46
CA ILE A 309 10.85 2.68 14.81
C ILE A 309 11.67 1.92 15.85
N GLU A 310 12.24 2.67 16.80
CA GLU A 310 13.09 2.12 17.86
C GLU A 310 12.33 1.15 18.78
N GLU A 311 11.08 1.47 19.09
CA GLU A 311 10.19 0.66 19.94
C GLU A 311 9.71 -0.62 19.26
N GLY A 312 10.01 -0.79 17.97
CA GLY A 312 9.67 -1.93 17.13
C GLY A 312 8.54 -1.64 16.15
N GLY A 313 8.52 -2.39 15.06
CA GLY A 313 7.66 -2.18 13.90
C GLY A 313 8.24 -1.13 12.94
N SER A 314 7.65 -1.04 11.77
CA SER A 314 8.05 -0.08 10.74
C SER A 314 6.88 0.28 9.83
N LEU A 315 6.93 1.48 9.25
CA LEU A 315 6.05 1.88 8.17
C LEU A 315 6.90 2.22 6.95
N THR A 316 6.85 1.38 5.94
CA THR A 316 7.53 1.55 4.65
C THR A 316 6.53 2.06 3.62
N ILE A 317 6.87 3.10 2.87
CA ILE A 317 6.02 3.60 1.78
C ILE A 317 6.84 3.64 0.50
N ILE A 318 6.39 2.90 -0.51
CA ILE A 318 6.96 2.86 -1.85
C ILE A 318 5.92 3.46 -2.78
N SER A 319 6.22 4.64 -3.33
CA SER A 319 5.27 5.38 -4.14
C SER A 319 5.79 5.60 -5.54
N THR A 320 4.91 5.53 -6.54
CA THR A 320 5.25 5.97 -7.90
C THR A 320 5.04 7.48 -8.03
N ALA A 321 5.93 8.12 -8.75
CA ALA A 321 5.82 9.52 -9.17
C ALA A 321 5.87 9.59 -10.70
N LEU A 322 4.92 10.30 -11.29
CA LEU A 322 4.82 10.45 -12.74
C LEU A 322 5.63 11.67 -13.19
N ILE A 323 6.47 11.47 -14.17
CA ILE A 323 7.26 12.53 -14.84
C ILE A 323 6.99 12.52 -16.34
N ASP A 324 7.42 13.56 -17.06
CA ASP A 324 7.28 13.67 -18.53
C ASP A 324 5.83 13.51 -19.03
N THR A 325 4.86 13.94 -18.23
CA THR A 325 3.43 13.89 -18.56
C THR A 325 2.98 15.07 -19.42
N GLY A 326 3.82 16.08 -19.58
CA GLY A 326 3.48 17.36 -20.20
C GLY A 326 2.69 18.30 -19.27
N SER A 327 2.45 17.92 -18.01
CA SER A 327 1.76 18.72 -17.01
C SER A 327 2.74 19.43 -16.09
N ARG A 328 2.72 20.78 -16.07
CA ARG A 328 3.50 21.56 -15.10
C ARG A 328 3.11 21.30 -13.64
N MET A 329 1.86 20.93 -13.40
CA MET A 329 1.40 20.51 -12.07
C MET A 329 2.16 19.29 -11.58
N ASP A 330 2.35 18.28 -12.44
CA ASP A 330 3.06 17.04 -12.08
C ASP A 330 4.53 17.30 -11.80
N GLU A 331 5.15 18.22 -12.57
CA GLU A 331 6.53 18.63 -12.33
C GLU A 331 6.70 19.27 -10.94
N VAL A 332 5.79 20.17 -10.56
CA VAL A 332 5.80 20.79 -9.23
C VAL A 332 5.58 19.74 -8.15
N ILE A 333 4.59 18.86 -8.31
CA ILE A 333 4.32 17.78 -7.36
C ILE A 333 5.57 16.90 -7.22
N PHE A 334 6.18 16.48 -8.32
CA PHE A 334 7.39 15.65 -8.31
C PHE A 334 8.54 16.32 -7.55
N GLU A 335 8.87 17.57 -7.85
CA GLU A 335 9.95 18.29 -7.17
C GLU A 335 9.70 18.44 -5.65
N GLU A 336 8.44 18.64 -5.24
CA GLU A 336 8.08 18.73 -3.83
C GLU A 336 8.22 17.40 -3.06
N PHE A 337 8.09 16.26 -3.74
CA PHE A 337 8.25 14.94 -3.13
C PHE A 337 9.66 14.37 -3.25
N LYS A 338 10.42 14.72 -4.27
CA LYS A 338 11.80 14.29 -4.49
C LYS A 338 12.68 14.55 -3.26
N GLY A 339 12.53 15.74 -2.64
CA GLY A 339 13.25 16.06 -1.41
C GLY A 339 12.80 15.31 -0.14
N THR A 340 11.62 14.68 -0.17
CA THR A 340 11.05 13.95 0.97
C THR A 340 11.46 12.48 0.97
N GLY A 341 11.69 11.90 -0.20
CA GLY A 341 12.16 10.52 -0.35
C GLY A 341 13.60 10.30 0.09
N ASN A 342 13.92 9.07 0.49
CA ASN A 342 15.29 8.64 0.83
C ASN A 342 15.74 7.42 0.02
N SER A 343 14.96 7.01 -0.99
CA SER A 343 15.32 6.01 -2.00
C SER A 343 14.61 6.36 -3.31
N GLU A 344 15.32 6.27 -4.41
CA GLU A 344 14.82 6.60 -5.74
C GLU A 344 15.13 5.46 -6.71
N THR A 345 14.09 4.94 -7.39
CA THR A 345 14.23 4.01 -8.50
C THR A 345 13.73 4.72 -9.77
N VAL A 346 14.64 5.06 -10.66
CA VAL A 346 14.34 5.84 -11.84
C VAL A 346 14.10 4.91 -13.04
N LEU A 347 12.97 5.06 -13.69
CA LEU A 347 12.67 4.35 -14.94
C LEU A 347 12.99 5.24 -16.15
N ASP A 348 13.48 4.63 -17.20
CA ASP A 348 13.82 5.32 -18.45
C ASP A 348 12.96 4.81 -19.60
N ARG A 349 12.29 5.76 -20.29
CA ARG A 349 11.44 5.46 -21.44
C ARG A 349 12.22 4.89 -22.62
N LYS A 350 13.46 5.33 -22.84
CA LYS A 350 14.30 4.86 -23.96
C LYS A 350 14.64 3.38 -23.84
N ILE A 351 14.83 2.90 -22.57
CA ILE A 351 15.02 1.49 -22.29
C ILE A 351 13.73 0.70 -22.60
N ALA A 352 12.58 1.21 -22.13
CA ALA A 352 11.29 0.57 -22.36
C ALA A 352 10.89 0.54 -23.84
N ASP A 353 11.19 1.59 -24.60
CA ASP A 353 10.92 1.66 -26.04
C ASP A 353 11.69 0.57 -26.82
N LYS A 354 12.86 0.15 -26.31
CA LYS A 354 13.63 -1.01 -26.84
C LYS A 354 13.16 -2.36 -26.29
N ARG A 355 12.07 -2.39 -25.51
CA ARG A 355 11.52 -3.61 -24.90
C ARG A 355 12.47 -4.31 -23.91
N ILE A 356 13.38 -3.56 -23.29
CA ILE A 356 14.26 -4.03 -22.23
C ILE A 356 13.54 -3.77 -20.90
N TYR A 357 13.30 -4.83 -20.12
CA TYR A 357 12.63 -4.77 -18.82
C TYR A 357 13.42 -5.55 -17.77
N PRO A 358 13.45 -5.04 -16.50
CA PRO A 358 12.88 -3.77 -16.06
C PRO A 358 13.63 -2.57 -16.64
N ALA A 359 12.90 -1.50 -16.98
CA ALA A 359 13.47 -0.31 -17.62
C ALA A 359 14.09 0.65 -16.59
N ILE A 360 14.92 0.15 -15.69
CA ILE A 360 15.54 0.90 -14.59
C ILE A 360 16.82 1.60 -15.10
N ASP A 361 16.90 2.90 -14.88
CA ASP A 361 18.14 3.66 -15.03
C ASP A 361 19.02 3.42 -13.79
N ILE A 362 19.99 2.54 -13.95
CA ILE A 362 20.87 2.11 -12.86
C ILE A 362 21.74 3.25 -12.36
N THR A 363 22.10 4.18 -13.23
CA THR A 363 23.02 5.28 -12.90
C THR A 363 22.37 6.39 -12.09
N LYS A 364 21.05 6.55 -12.22
CA LYS A 364 20.26 7.57 -11.51
C LYS A 364 19.51 7.03 -10.29
N SER A 365 19.41 5.72 -10.15
CA SER A 365 18.73 5.09 -9.02
C SER A 365 19.67 4.93 -7.84
N GLY A 366 19.12 4.97 -6.61
CA GLY A 366 19.93 4.78 -5.40
C GLY A 366 19.14 4.99 -4.12
N THR A 367 19.73 4.57 -3.00
CA THR A 367 19.18 4.73 -1.66
C THR A 367 20.14 5.52 -0.78
N ARG A 368 19.63 6.50 -0.06
CA ARG A 368 20.41 7.27 0.92
C ARG A 368 20.71 6.39 2.13
N ARG A 369 21.94 6.49 2.66
CA ARG A 369 22.39 5.71 3.80
C ARG A 369 22.34 4.20 3.56
N GLU A 370 22.58 3.76 2.32
CA GLU A 370 22.60 2.33 1.95
C GLU A 370 23.65 1.53 2.73
N GLU A 371 24.69 2.21 3.28
CA GLU A 371 25.66 1.61 4.16
C GLU A 371 25.06 1.00 5.44
N LEU A 372 23.82 1.37 5.78
CA LEU A 372 23.06 0.77 6.88
C LEU A 372 22.32 -0.51 6.47
N LEU A 373 22.14 -0.71 5.16
CA LEU A 373 21.37 -1.84 4.59
C LEU A 373 22.27 -2.97 4.10
N PHE A 374 23.45 -2.63 3.58
CA PHE A 374 24.43 -3.62 3.12
C PHE A 374 25.44 -3.97 4.22
N ASP A 375 25.94 -5.21 4.19
CA ASP A 375 27.16 -5.51 4.91
C ASP A 375 28.38 -4.82 4.25
N LYS A 376 29.49 -4.72 5.00
CA LYS A 376 30.69 -4.02 4.54
C LYS A 376 31.28 -4.60 3.26
N ASN A 377 31.19 -5.92 3.06
CA ASN A 377 31.74 -6.62 1.92
C ASN A 377 30.90 -6.36 0.66
N ASP A 378 29.59 -6.49 0.79
CA ASP A 378 28.68 -6.25 -0.33
C ASP A 378 28.63 -4.77 -0.72
N LEU A 379 28.74 -3.86 0.25
CA LEU A 379 28.88 -2.43 -0.03
C LEU A 379 30.15 -2.12 -0.84
N GLN A 380 31.29 -2.76 -0.53
CA GLN A 380 32.52 -2.62 -1.30
C GLN A 380 32.34 -3.12 -2.75
N LYS A 381 31.71 -4.28 -2.93
CA LYS A 381 31.41 -4.82 -4.27
C LYS A 381 30.47 -3.91 -5.05
N MET A 382 29.45 -3.37 -4.41
CA MET A 382 28.55 -2.37 -5.03
C MET A 382 29.31 -1.13 -5.48
N ASN A 383 30.22 -0.62 -4.66
CA ASN A 383 31.04 0.53 -5.05
C ASN A 383 31.97 0.22 -6.25
N VAL A 384 32.50 -0.99 -6.33
CA VAL A 384 33.27 -1.45 -7.51
C VAL A 384 32.34 -1.52 -8.73
N LEU A 385 31.17 -2.13 -8.60
CA LEU A 385 30.20 -2.21 -9.69
C LEU A 385 29.82 -0.82 -10.24
N ARG A 386 29.52 0.12 -9.34
CA ARG A 386 29.21 1.50 -9.73
C ARG A 386 30.35 2.18 -10.51
N ARG A 387 31.61 1.95 -10.12
CA ARG A 387 32.75 2.48 -10.87
C ARG A 387 32.84 1.89 -12.28
N ILE A 388 32.48 0.62 -12.45
CA ILE A 388 32.48 -0.05 -13.75
C ILE A 388 31.39 0.52 -14.64
N ILE A 389 30.19 0.76 -14.10
CA ILE A 389 29.03 1.22 -14.88
C ILE A 389 29.00 2.75 -15.09
N ALA A 390 29.67 3.52 -14.22
CA ALA A 390 29.66 4.99 -14.28
C ALA A 390 30.04 5.58 -15.63
N PRO A 391 31.05 5.06 -16.37
CA PRO A 391 31.38 5.56 -17.71
C PRO A 391 30.44 5.04 -18.80
N MET A 392 29.56 4.08 -18.52
CA MET A 392 28.63 3.50 -19.50
C MET A 392 27.43 4.41 -19.71
N GLY A 393 26.86 4.38 -20.93
CA GLY A 393 25.55 4.95 -21.17
C GLY A 393 24.46 4.17 -20.45
N THR A 394 23.32 4.81 -20.15
CA THR A 394 22.21 4.18 -19.44
C THR A 394 21.80 2.83 -20.06
N MET A 395 21.81 2.74 -21.38
CA MET A 395 21.45 1.52 -22.10
C MET A 395 22.49 0.40 -21.90
N ASP A 396 23.76 0.72 -22.09
CA ASP A 396 24.84 -0.25 -21.97
C ASP A 396 24.96 -0.76 -20.51
N ALA A 397 24.73 0.11 -19.54
CA ALA A 397 24.73 -0.24 -18.14
C ALA A 397 23.66 -1.28 -17.79
N ILE A 398 22.40 -1.08 -18.24
CA ILE A 398 21.31 -2.04 -17.93
C ILE A 398 21.50 -3.36 -18.68
N GLU A 399 21.96 -3.33 -19.94
CA GLU A 399 22.24 -4.55 -20.70
C GLU A 399 23.40 -5.33 -20.08
N PHE A 400 24.48 -4.66 -19.67
CA PHE A 400 25.62 -5.27 -18.99
C PHE A 400 25.20 -5.99 -17.70
N ILE A 401 24.52 -5.28 -16.80
CA ILE A 401 24.08 -5.89 -15.53
C ILE A 401 23.08 -7.01 -15.79
N SER A 402 22.09 -6.79 -16.64
CA SER A 402 21.07 -7.80 -16.95
C SER A 402 21.66 -9.08 -17.52
N SER A 403 22.71 -8.99 -18.35
CA SER A 403 23.40 -10.18 -18.86
C SER A 403 24.08 -10.94 -17.74
N LYS A 404 24.83 -10.24 -16.86
CA LYS A 404 25.51 -10.85 -15.72
C LYS A 404 24.57 -11.46 -14.70
N LEU A 405 23.43 -10.84 -14.46
CA LEU A 405 22.39 -11.40 -13.56
C LEU A 405 21.74 -12.67 -14.12
N LYS A 406 21.59 -12.76 -15.46
CA LYS A 406 21.06 -13.98 -16.11
C LYS A 406 22.02 -15.18 -15.96
N ASP A 407 23.31 -14.92 -15.89
CA ASP A 407 24.35 -15.94 -15.75
C ASP A 407 24.49 -16.45 -14.30
N THR A 408 23.78 -15.87 -13.33
CA THR A 408 23.85 -16.18 -11.92
C THR A 408 22.47 -16.44 -11.32
N LYS A 409 22.40 -17.35 -10.33
CA LYS A 409 21.15 -17.76 -9.70
C LYS A 409 20.59 -16.71 -8.74
N ASN A 410 21.47 -16.01 -8.04
CA ASN A 410 21.13 -15.02 -7.02
C ASN A 410 22.18 -13.91 -6.93
N ASN A 411 21.89 -12.87 -6.14
CA ASN A 411 22.80 -11.74 -5.97
C ASN A 411 24.08 -12.11 -5.23
N ALA A 412 24.06 -13.09 -4.32
CA ALA A 412 25.25 -13.59 -3.65
C ALA A 412 26.21 -14.26 -4.66
N GLU A 413 25.69 -15.07 -5.59
CA GLU A 413 26.49 -15.68 -6.66
C GLU A 413 27.02 -14.62 -7.63
N PHE A 414 26.21 -13.61 -7.97
CA PHE A 414 26.65 -12.46 -8.77
C PHE A 414 27.83 -11.74 -8.12
N PHE A 415 27.73 -11.40 -6.83
CA PHE A 415 28.84 -10.78 -6.10
C PHE A 415 30.08 -11.66 -6.02
N ASN A 416 29.92 -12.97 -5.90
CA ASN A 416 31.06 -13.90 -5.89
C ASN A 416 31.71 -14.00 -7.28
N SER A 417 30.95 -13.87 -8.35
CA SER A 417 31.48 -13.88 -9.73
C SER A 417 32.38 -12.68 -10.02
N MET A 418 32.14 -11.54 -9.35
CA MET A 418 32.97 -10.33 -9.52
C MET A 418 34.40 -10.49 -9.00
N ASN A 419 34.65 -11.46 -8.14
CA ASN A 419 35.99 -11.74 -7.59
C ASN A 419 36.82 -12.74 -8.44
N LYS A 420 36.23 -13.32 -9.48
CA LYS A 420 36.95 -14.21 -10.40
C LYS A 420 37.65 -13.36 -11.48
N PRO A 421 38.99 -13.52 -11.66
CA PRO A 421 39.64 -12.90 -12.81
C PRO A 421 39.00 -13.42 -14.10
N ALA A 422 38.77 -12.51 -15.07
CA ALA A 422 38.17 -12.82 -16.38
C ALA A 422 39.05 -13.76 -17.20
#